data_0e6eca81e824ab68f6832e6c283de512
#
_entry.id   0e6eca81e824ab68f6832e6c283de512
#
_cell.length_a   1.000
_cell.length_b   1.000
_cell.length_c   1.000
_cell.angle_alpha   90.00
_cell.angle_beta   90.00
_cell.angle_gamma   90.00
#
_symmetry.space_group_name_H-M   'P 1'
#
loop_
_entity.id
_entity.type
_entity.pdbx_description
1 polymer ?
#
loop_
_entity_poly.entity_id
_entity_poly.type
_entity_poly.pdbx_seq_one_letter_code
_entity_poly.pdbx_strand_id
1 'polypeptide(L)'
;NATVIPCRSVVQNRNLGVPTSPRSLWWDELVTEPYLPGVFTLGQKQHEDDWFQLRQHILMHAKNELITRSTSNHLLSKIAEQIVADFLDLKRWNGKFVISELTPEQIWGAVFEMVKLATGASDPYYYDKRQARQTAFQQLNRLSSSKLSWQQKLKLVIAGNIIDYSSARVVKKLAKNASYFDQALSAAIEADLSIDCFNQFKNLVIDASPKSIVWLVDNDGEVVFDLWLIEKLAEKGHHITIVGKPEAA
;
A
#
# COMPACT_ATOMS: atom_id res chain seq x y z
N ASN A 1 23.68 -8.42 -1.22
CA ASN A 1 22.65 -9.42 -1.09
C ASN A 1 21.42 -8.79 -0.42
N ALA A 2 20.29 -8.78 -1.10
CA ALA A 2 19.03 -8.31 -0.55
C ALA A 2 18.19 -9.53 -0.09
N THR A 3 17.64 -9.46 1.12
CA THR A 3 16.78 -10.51 1.67
C THR A 3 15.36 -9.95 1.75
N VAL A 4 14.39 -10.65 1.17
CA VAL A 4 12.97 -10.31 1.27
C VAL A 4 12.35 -11.08 2.42
N ILE A 5 11.80 -10.38 3.40
CA ILE A 5 11.12 -10.95 4.55
C ILE A 5 9.65 -10.54 4.51
N PRO A 6 8.69 -11.48 4.56
CA PRO A 6 7.27 -11.16 4.69
C PRO A 6 6.98 -10.40 5.99
N CYS A 7 6.12 -9.42 5.95
CA CYS A 7 5.80 -8.55 7.09
C CYS A 7 5.36 -9.35 8.35
N ARG A 8 4.60 -10.44 8.18
CA ARG A 8 4.21 -11.34 9.27
C ARG A 8 5.40 -11.96 10.01
N SER A 9 6.49 -12.27 9.29
CA SER A 9 7.69 -12.86 9.89
C SER A 9 8.43 -11.86 10.78
N VAL A 10 8.42 -10.60 10.43
CA VAL A 10 9.02 -9.52 11.22
C VAL A 10 8.27 -9.30 12.53
N VAL A 11 6.94 -9.32 12.50
CA VAL A 11 6.09 -9.11 13.70
C VAL A 11 6.16 -10.30 14.66
N GLN A 12 6.35 -11.53 14.15
CA GLN A 12 6.41 -12.73 14.97
C GLN A 12 7.80 -13.00 15.56
N ASN A 13 8.83 -12.40 15.02
CA ASN A 13 10.20 -12.67 15.47
C ASN A 13 10.58 -11.77 16.67
N ARG A 14 10.08 -12.15 17.87
CA ARG A 14 10.32 -11.46 19.14
C ARG A 14 11.81 -11.33 19.52
N ASN A 15 12.70 -12.04 18.84
CA ASN A 15 14.14 -12.04 19.12
C ASN A 15 14.91 -10.91 18.42
N LEU A 16 14.27 -10.07 17.62
CA LEU A 16 14.93 -8.95 16.94
C LEU A 16 15.03 -7.68 17.81
N GLY A 17 14.73 -7.75 19.10
CA GLY A 17 14.83 -6.60 19.99
C GLY A 17 13.87 -5.46 19.64
N VAL A 18 12.80 -5.76 18.88
CA VAL A 18 11.74 -4.78 18.61
C VAL A 18 11.10 -4.42 19.94
N PRO A 19 11.10 -3.14 20.33
CA PRO A 19 10.51 -2.73 21.60
C PRO A 19 9.06 -3.16 21.69
N THR A 20 8.68 -3.76 22.80
CA THR A 20 7.32 -4.23 23.07
C THR A 20 6.33 -3.11 23.40
N SER A 21 6.81 -1.85 23.40
CA SER A 21 6.02 -0.66 23.64
C SER A 21 6.10 0.29 22.45
N PRO A 22 4.97 0.84 21.97
CA PRO A 22 4.96 1.89 20.94
C PRO A 22 5.71 3.16 21.34
N ARG A 23 6.12 3.28 22.60
CA ARG A 23 6.79 4.45 23.17
C ARG A 23 8.31 4.41 23.14
N SER A 24 8.92 3.39 22.55
CA SER A 24 10.36 3.34 22.53
C SER A 24 10.90 3.72 21.18
N LEU A 25 11.70 4.73 21.19
CA LEU A 25 12.63 5.16 20.18
C LEU A 25 12.12 6.31 19.29
N TRP A 26 12.50 6.38 18.08
CA TRP A 26 12.36 7.46 17.12
C TRP A 26 10.92 7.94 16.79
N TRP A 27 9.87 7.21 17.19
CA TRP A 27 8.47 7.66 17.06
C TRP A 27 8.16 8.88 17.92
N ASP A 28 8.78 8.98 19.11
CA ASP A 28 8.57 10.11 20.02
C ASP A 28 9.20 11.39 19.49
N GLU A 29 10.18 11.28 18.57
CA GLU A 29 10.83 12.41 17.92
C GLU A 29 10.13 12.86 16.63
N LEU A 30 9.38 11.94 15.95
CA LEU A 30 8.75 12.20 14.66
C LEU A 30 7.25 12.50 14.77
N VAL A 31 6.59 12.02 15.82
CA VAL A 31 5.16 12.18 16.01
C VAL A 31 4.91 12.79 17.38
N THR A 32 4.58 14.06 17.43
CA THR A 32 4.23 14.77 18.67
C THR A 32 2.97 14.24 19.34
N GLU A 33 2.16 13.47 18.62
CA GLU A 33 1.05 12.68 19.17
C GLU A 33 1.06 11.28 18.52
N PRO A 34 0.88 10.20 19.32
CA PRO A 34 0.82 8.87 18.77
C PRO A 34 -0.39 8.76 17.82
N TYR A 35 -0.17 8.46 16.55
CA TYR A 35 -1.22 8.06 15.63
C TYR A 35 -1.78 6.73 16.11
N LEU A 36 -2.84 6.79 16.89
CA LEU A 36 -3.68 5.63 17.16
C LEU A 36 -4.64 5.52 15.98
N PRO A 37 -4.60 4.43 15.18
CA PRO A 37 -5.63 4.21 14.18
C PRO A 37 -6.97 4.32 14.87
N GLY A 38 -7.80 5.27 14.41
CA GLY A 38 -9.08 5.53 15.05
C GLY A 38 -9.95 4.28 15.01
N VAL A 39 -10.20 3.69 16.16
CA VAL A 39 -11.29 2.73 16.30
C VAL A 39 -12.58 3.51 16.13
N PHE A 40 -13.42 3.13 15.16
CA PHE A 40 -14.74 3.74 15.00
C PHE A 40 -15.56 3.49 16.26
N THR A 41 -15.66 4.47 17.14
CA THR A 41 -16.58 4.44 18.27
C THR A 41 -17.98 4.77 17.78
N LEU A 42 -18.69 3.76 17.29
CA LEU A 42 -20.12 3.85 17.02
C LEU A 42 -20.88 3.86 18.35
N GLY A 43 -21.47 4.98 18.71
CA GLY A 43 -22.23 5.05 19.95
C GLY A 43 -22.91 6.38 20.23
N GLN A 44 -22.68 7.38 19.40
CA GLN A 44 -23.40 8.66 19.46
C GLN A 44 -24.25 8.82 18.20
N LYS A 45 -25.41 9.44 18.31
CA LYS A 45 -26.39 9.61 17.22
C LYS A 45 -25.79 10.20 15.94
N GLN A 46 -24.76 11.01 16.09
CA GLN A 46 -23.99 11.62 15.00
C GLN A 46 -23.14 10.59 14.20
N HIS A 47 -22.84 9.43 14.79
CA HIS A 47 -22.05 8.37 14.17
C HIS A 47 -22.88 7.33 13.40
N GLU A 48 -24.21 7.31 13.54
CA GLU A 48 -25.06 6.39 12.78
C GLU A 48 -25.14 6.78 11.31
N ASP A 49 -25.21 8.09 11.02
CA ASP A 49 -25.19 8.58 9.64
C ASP A 49 -23.81 8.38 8.99
N ASP A 50 -22.73 8.62 9.72
CA ASP A 50 -21.35 8.36 9.27
C ASP A 50 -21.14 6.87 9.02
N TRP A 51 -21.70 6.02 9.89
CA TRP A 51 -21.67 4.58 9.71
C TRP A 51 -22.42 4.13 8.45
N PHE A 52 -23.61 4.63 8.22
CA PHE A 52 -24.38 4.29 7.03
C PHE A 52 -23.64 4.67 5.76
N GLN A 53 -23.01 5.85 5.72
CA GLN A 53 -22.19 6.29 4.60
C GLN A 53 -20.96 5.41 4.41
N LEU A 54 -20.24 5.07 5.47
CA LEU A 54 -19.09 4.17 5.43
C LEU A 54 -19.49 2.79 4.93
N ARG A 55 -20.56 2.21 5.44
CA ARG A 55 -21.12 0.93 5.02
C ARG A 55 -21.43 0.93 3.52
N GLN A 56 -22.11 1.95 3.04
CA GLN A 56 -22.43 2.10 1.61
C GLN A 56 -21.15 2.21 0.77
N HIS A 57 -20.17 2.96 1.24
CA HIS A 57 -18.88 3.10 0.58
C HIS A 57 -18.15 1.77 0.46
N ILE A 58 -18.07 1.00 1.57
CA ILE A 58 -17.41 -0.31 1.58
C ILE A 58 -18.14 -1.29 0.64
N LEU A 59 -19.48 -1.36 0.70
CA LEU A 59 -20.27 -2.25 -0.18
C LEU A 59 -20.08 -1.89 -1.65
N MET A 60 -20.14 -0.61 -1.98
CA MET A 60 -19.97 -0.14 -3.35
C MET A 60 -18.57 -0.45 -3.87
N HIS A 61 -17.54 -0.23 -3.06
CA HIS A 61 -16.16 -0.54 -3.44
C HIS A 61 -15.92 -2.04 -3.56
N ALA A 62 -16.39 -2.83 -2.59
CA ALA A 62 -16.31 -4.29 -2.66
C ALA A 62 -16.95 -4.82 -3.94
N LYS A 63 -18.16 -4.35 -4.29
CA LYS A 63 -18.87 -4.75 -5.49
C LYS A 63 -18.15 -4.36 -6.77
N ASN A 64 -17.81 -3.08 -6.91
CA ASN A 64 -17.31 -2.51 -8.17
C ASN A 64 -15.85 -2.84 -8.43
N GLU A 65 -15.06 -3.06 -7.37
CA GLU A 65 -13.63 -3.27 -7.47
C GLU A 65 -13.25 -4.74 -7.19
N LEU A 66 -13.52 -5.24 -6.00
CA LEU A 66 -13.07 -6.58 -5.62
C LEU A 66 -13.85 -7.69 -6.30
N ILE A 67 -15.18 -7.69 -6.16
CA ILE A 67 -16.05 -8.79 -6.65
C ILE A 67 -16.02 -8.87 -8.18
N THR A 68 -16.10 -7.73 -8.85
CA THR A 68 -16.06 -7.66 -10.31
C THR A 68 -14.74 -8.17 -10.88
N ARG A 69 -13.61 -7.94 -10.18
CA ARG A 69 -12.30 -8.48 -10.56
C ARG A 69 -12.14 -9.96 -10.21
N SER A 70 -12.83 -10.41 -9.18
CA SER A 70 -12.70 -11.80 -8.69
C SER A 70 -13.48 -12.81 -9.52
N THR A 71 -14.63 -12.43 -10.09
CA THR A 71 -15.49 -13.36 -10.80
C THR A 71 -16.42 -12.66 -11.80
N SER A 72 -16.65 -13.34 -12.93
CA SER A 72 -17.73 -13.02 -13.88
C SER A 72 -19.02 -13.83 -13.62
N ASN A 73 -18.99 -14.76 -12.67
CA ASN A 73 -20.16 -15.57 -12.31
C ASN A 73 -21.13 -14.76 -11.45
N HIS A 74 -22.30 -14.48 -11.98
CA HIS A 74 -23.32 -13.67 -11.32
C HIS A 74 -23.80 -14.25 -9.97
N LEU A 75 -23.86 -15.57 -9.82
CA LEU A 75 -24.25 -16.20 -8.56
C LEU A 75 -23.17 -15.99 -7.49
N LEU A 76 -21.90 -16.22 -7.83
CA LEU A 76 -20.79 -15.99 -6.92
C LEU A 76 -20.68 -14.51 -6.55
N SER A 77 -20.89 -13.59 -7.50
CA SER A 77 -20.96 -12.16 -7.22
C SER A 77 -22.00 -11.82 -6.15
N LYS A 78 -23.23 -12.35 -6.31
CA LYS A 78 -24.31 -12.11 -5.33
C LYS A 78 -24.01 -12.71 -3.97
N ILE A 79 -23.44 -13.91 -3.92
CA ILE A 79 -23.02 -14.53 -2.66
C ILE A 79 -21.98 -13.69 -1.97
N ALA A 80 -20.95 -13.23 -2.69
CA ALA A 80 -19.92 -12.38 -2.13
C ALA A 80 -20.47 -11.02 -1.63
N GLU A 81 -21.34 -10.37 -2.41
CA GLU A 81 -22.03 -9.14 -1.98
C GLU A 81 -22.81 -9.35 -0.67
N GLN A 82 -23.55 -10.48 -0.57
CA GLN A 82 -24.34 -10.78 0.62
C GLN A 82 -23.44 -11.05 1.84
N ILE A 83 -22.37 -11.83 1.67
CA ILE A 83 -21.41 -12.13 2.76
C ILE A 83 -20.78 -10.83 3.31
N VAL A 84 -20.37 -9.91 2.42
CA VAL A 84 -19.83 -8.62 2.85
C VAL A 84 -20.89 -7.78 3.57
N ALA A 85 -22.14 -7.75 3.07
CA ALA A 85 -23.21 -7.03 3.73
C ALA A 85 -23.50 -7.59 5.13
N ASP A 86 -23.60 -8.92 5.25
CA ASP A 86 -23.85 -9.60 6.53
C ASP A 86 -22.71 -9.34 7.54
N PHE A 87 -21.47 -9.34 7.09
CA PHE A 87 -20.32 -8.99 7.93
C PHE A 87 -20.44 -7.56 8.47
N LEU A 88 -20.75 -6.61 7.61
CA LEU A 88 -20.87 -5.21 8.00
C LEU A 88 -22.04 -4.98 8.98
N ASP A 89 -23.12 -5.78 8.84
CA ASP A 89 -24.31 -5.69 9.70
C ASP A 89 -24.22 -6.58 10.94
N LEU A 90 -23.14 -7.36 11.10
CA LEU A 90 -22.97 -8.27 12.23
C LEU A 90 -22.91 -7.53 13.56
N LYS A 91 -23.79 -7.94 14.48
CA LYS A 91 -23.87 -7.38 15.83
C LYS A 91 -23.52 -8.41 16.88
N ARG A 92 -22.87 -7.94 17.95
CA ARG A 92 -22.73 -8.71 19.19
C ARG A 92 -24.06 -8.80 19.92
N TRP A 93 -24.13 -9.70 20.90
CA TRP A 93 -25.29 -9.87 21.78
C TRP A 93 -25.74 -8.58 22.51
N ASN A 94 -24.83 -7.62 22.72
CA ASN A 94 -25.11 -6.29 23.30
C ASN A 94 -25.60 -5.25 22.28
N GLY A 95 -25.87 -5.64 21.04
CA GLY A 95 -26.35 -4.79 19.97
C GLY A 95 -25.28 -3.94 19.26
N LYS A 96 -24.03 -3.96 19.72
CA LYS A 96 -22.92 -3.24 19.05
C LYS A 96 -22.50 -3.95 17.77
N PHE A 97 -22.21 -3.20 16.72
CA PHE A 97 -21.63 -3.74 15.51
C PHE A 97 -20.21 -4.26 15.76
N VAL A 98 -19.90 -5.45 15.25
CA VAL A 98 -18.57 -6.07 15.40
C VAL A 98 -17.48 -5.18 14.82
N ILE A 99 -17.74 -4.58 13.66
CA ILE A 99 -16.80 -3.70 12.98
C ILE A 99 -16.48 -2.41 13.75
N SER A 100 -17.31 -2.00 14.75
CA SER A 100 -17.00 -0.85 15.59
C SER A 100 -15.78 -1.05 16.50
N GLU A 101 -15.29 -2.28 16.59
CA GLU A 101 -14.08 -2.65 17.34
C GLU A 101 -12.88 -2.88 16.42
N LEU A 102 -13.05 -2.71 15.11
CA LEU A 102 -12.01 -2.95 14.10
C LEU A 102 -11.47 -1.63 13.54
N THR A 103 -10.19 -1.64 13.16
CA THR A 103 -9.62 -0.54 12.38
C THR A 103 -10.08 -0.64 10.91
N PRO A 104 -10.02 0.46 10.13
CA PRO A 104 -10.32 0.42 8.70
C PRO A 104 -9.56 -0.67 7.96
N GLU A 105 -8.27 -0.85 8.26
CA GLU A 105 -7.42 -1.86 7.64
C GLU A 105 -7.89 -3.29 7.97
N GLN A 106 -8.33 -3.53 9.20
CA GLN A 106 -8.89 -4.82 9.62
C GLN A 106 -10.22 -5.10 8.92
N ILE A 107 -11.07 -4.08 8.73
CA ILE A 107 -12.33 -4.20 8.00
C ILE A 107 -12.04 -4.55 6.54
N TRP A 108 -11.15 -3.80 5.87
CA TRP A 108 -10.79 -4.06 4.48
C TRP A 108 -10.11 -5.40 4.29
N GLY A 109 -9.22 -5.81 5.19
CA GLY A 109 -8.61 -7.13 5.17
C GLY A 109 -9.63 -8.25 5.28
N ALA A 110 -10.63 -8.11 6.17
CA ALA A 110 -11.72 -9.08 6.31
C ALA A 110 -12.59 -9.14 5.04
N VAL A 111 -12.98 -8.00 4.49
CA VAL A 111 -13.78 -7.90 3.25
C VAL A 111 -13.04 -8.57 2.09
N PHE A 112 -11.75 -8.32 1.96
CA PHE A 112 -10.90 -8.90 0.93
C PHE A 112 -10.87 -10.43 1.01
N GLU A 113 -10.63 -10.99 2.21
CA GLU A 113 -10.60 -12.43 2.42
C GLU A 113 -11.98 -13.08 2.18
N MET A 114 -13.06 -12.44 2.59
CA MET A 114 -14.41 -12.93 2.33
C MET A 114 -14.73 -13.01 0.85
N VAL A 115 -14.34 -11.99 0.07
CA VAL A 115 -14.54 -12.00 -1.38
C VAL A 115 -13.69 -13.09 -2.03
N LYS A 116 -12.44 -13.28 -1.64
CA LYS A 116 -11.58 -14.37 -2.12
C LYS A 116 -12.21 -15.74 -1.87
N LEU A 117 -12.64 -15.99 -0.64
CA LEU A 117 -13.27 -17.24 -0.25
C LEU A 117 -14.58 -17.50 -1.01
N ALA A 118 -15.42 -16.48 -1.15
CA ALA A 118 -16.72 -16.61 -1.83
C ALA A 118 -16.60 -16.81 -3.34
N THR A 119 -15.57 -16.24 -3.96
CA THR A 119 -15.39 -16.28 -5.43
C THR A 119 -14.37 -17.32 -5.88
N GLY A 120 -13.54 -17.84 -4.99
CA GLY A 120 -12.40 -18.73 -5.30
C GLY A 120 -11.21 -17.99 -5.94
N ALA A 121 -11.23 -16.67 -5.99
CA ALA A 121 -10.12 -15.90 -6.55
C ALA A 121 -8.92 -15.89 -5.59
N SER A 122 -7.74 -16.25 -6.08
CA SER A 122 -6.51 -16.20 -5.28
C SER A 122 -6.01 -14.76 -5.08
N ASP A 123 -6.11 -13.93 -6.11
CA ASP A 123 -5.75 -12.52 -6.10
C ASP A 123 -6.64 -11.73 -7.07
N PRO A 124 -7.61 -10.95 -6.56
CA PRO A 124 -8.48 -10.11 -7.41
C PRO A 124 -7.70 -9.08 -8.26
N TYR A 125 -6.55 -8.64 -7.78
CA TYR A 125 -5.73 -7.63 -8.46
C TYR A 125 -4.59 -8.21 -9.30
N TYR A 126 -4.55 -9.52 -9.55
CA TYR A 126 -3.47 -10.17 -10.28
C TYR A 126 -3.14 -9.51 -11.63
N TYR A 127 -4.17 -9.21 -12.42
CA TYR A 127 -3.98 -8.57 -13.73
C TYR A 127 -3.53 -7.11 -13.61
N ASP A 128 -4.12 -6.37 -12.68
CA ASP A 128 -3.74 -4.97 -12.42
C ASP A 128 -2.29 -4.86 -11.95
N LYS A 129 -1.87 -5.74 -11.04
CA LYS A 129 -0.48 -5.85 -10.56
C LYS A 129 0.48 -6.18 -11.69
N ARG A 130 0.13 -7.15 -12.52
CA ARG A 130 0.96 -7.52 -13.68
C ARG A 130 1.11 -6.35 -14.65
N GLN A 131 0.04 -5.64 -14.94
CA GLN A 131 0.04 -4.48 -15.82
C GLN A 131 0.85 -3.32 -15.21
N ALA A 132 0.68 -3.05 -13.92
CA ALA A 132 1.46 -2.03 -13.20
C ALA A 132 2.96 -2.31 -13.28
N ARG A 133 3.37 -3.56 -13.03
CA ARG A 133 4.76 -4.00 -13.11
C ARG A 133 5.33 -3.83 -14.51
N GLN A 134 4.61 -4.26 -15.54
CA GLN A 134 5.05 -4.11 -16.94
C GLN A 134 5.24 -2.64 -17.31
N THR A 135 4.27 -1.79 -16.95
CA THR A 135 4.35 -0.35 -17.18
C THR A 135 5.53 0.27 -16.43
N ALA A 136 5.71 -0.09 -15.16
CA ALA A 136 6.82 0.40 -14.35
C ALA A 136 8.18 0.06 -14.96
N PHE A 137 8.37 -1.18 -15.43
CA PHE A 137 9.60 -1.57 -16.15
C PHE A 137 9.82 -0.77 -17.44
N GLN A 138 8.79 -0.56 -18.24
CA GLN A 138 8.89 0.24 -19.45
C GLN A 138 9.29 1.68 -19.14
N GLN A 139 8.66 2.29 -18.13
CA GLN A 139 8.94 3.65 -17.67
C GLN A 139 10.36 3.75 -17.10
N LEU A 140 10.75 2.80 -16.26
CA LEU A 140 12.08 2.78 -15.67
C LEU A 140 13.16 2.67 -16.77
N ASN A 141 13.01 1.77 -17.75
CA ASN A 141 13.96 1.61 -18.84
C ASN A 141 14.11 2.91 -19.66
N ARG A 142 13.00 3.62 -19.91
CA ARG A 142 13.03 4.90 -20.61
C ARG A 142 13.77 5.97 -19.83
N LEU A 143 13.46 6.10 -18.53
CA LEU A 143 13.97 7.17 -17.66
C LEU A 143 15.41 6.90 -17.18
N SER A 144 15.76 5.63 -16.91
CA SER A 144 17.09 5.26 -16.44
C SER A 144 18.18 5.31 -17.54
N SER A 145 17.79 5.45 -18.82
CA SER A 145 18.73 5.69 -19.90
C SER A 145 19.45 7.05 -19.80
N SER A 146 18.86 8.00 -19.06
CA SER A 146 19.47 9.28 -18.74
C SER A 146 20.30 9.18 -17.44
N LYS A 147 21.36 10.04 -17.35
CA LYS A 147 22.21 10.09 -16.16
C LYS A 147 21.50 10.85 -15.02
N LEU A 148 20.64 10.18 -14.27
CA LEU A 148 19.91 10.75 -13.15
C LEU A 148 20.80 10.99 -11.93
N SER A 149 20.67 12.15 -11.28
CA SER A 149 21.24 12.44 -9.98
C SER A 149 20.58 11.57 -8.89
N TRP A 150 21.18 11.46 -7.71
CA TRP A 150 20.58 10.73 -6.59
C TRP A 150 19.23 11.33 -6.15
N GLN A 151 19.10 12.65 -6.17
CA GLN A 151 17.84 13.31 -5.86
C GLN A 151 16.75 12.97 -6.88
N GLN A 152 17.08 12.98 -8.16
CA GLN A 152 16.14 12.57 -9.21
C GLN A 152 15.75 11.09 -9.11
N LYS A 153 16.70 10.20 -8.76
CA LYS A 153 16.40 8.78 -8.50
C LYS A 153 15.42 8.61 -7.35
N LEU A 154 15.63 9.34 -6.24
CA LEU A 154 14.71 9.30 -5.09
C LEU A 154 13.32 9.85 -5.46
N LYS A 155 13.26 10.97 -6.18
CA LYS A 155 11.99 11.53 -6.68
C LYS A 155 11.25 10.54 -7.57
N LEU A 156 11.98 9.79 -8.41
CA LEU A 156 11.40 8.79 -9.30
C LEU A 156 10.80 7.61 -8.50
N VAL A 157 11.47 7.16 -7.45
CA VAL A 157 10.95 6.12 -6.54
C VAL A 157 9.66 6.60 -5.87
N ILE A 158 9.66 7.81 -5.29
CA ILE A 158 8.46 8.42 -4.69
C ILE A 158 7.31 8.51 -5.70
N ALA A 159 7.62 8.88 -6.96
CA ALA A 159 6.64 8.99 -8.02
C ALA A 159 6.14 7.63 -8.54
N GLY A 160 6.86 6.54 -8.30
CA GLY A 160 6.48 5.18 -8.69
C GLY A 160 5.10 4.78 -8.18
N ASN A 161 4.70 5.32 -7.02
CA ASN A 161 3.37 5.14 -6.42
C ASN A 161 2.20 5.65 -7.30
N ILE A 162 2.49 6.44 -8.34
CA ILE A 162 1.48 6.87 -9.32
C ILE A 162 1.03 5.69 -10.21
N ILE A 163 1.87 4.65 -10.37
CA ILE A 163 1.58 3.50 -11.24
C ILE A 163 0.74 2.49 -10.46
N ASP A 164 -0.52 2.83 -10.27
CA ASP A 164 -1.50 1.99 -9.57
C ASP A 164 -2.76 1.79 -10.44
N TYR A 165 -2.86 0.64 -11.09
CA TYR A 165 -4.01 0.27 -11.91
C TYR A 165 -5.23 -0.16 -11.07
N SER A 166 -5.07 -0.41 -9.79
CA SER A 166 -6.19 -0.66 -8.89
C SER A 166 -7.00 0.60 -8.59
N SER A 167 -6.39 1.78 -8.76
CA SER A 167 -7.02 3.07 -8.55
C SER A 167 -7.94 3.48 -9.71
N ALA A 168 -9.25 3.54 -9.47
CA ALA A 168 -10.21 4.04 -10.46
C ALA A 168 -9.88 5.45 -10.97
N ARG A 169 -9.25 6.28 -10.14
CA ARG A 169 -8.79 7.63 -10.52
C ARG A 169 -7.67 7.56 -11.57
N VAL A 170 -6.73 6.65 -11.40
CA VAL A 170 -5.62 6.44 -12.34
C VAL A 170 -6.14 5.88 -13.66
N VAL A 171 -7.01 4.87 -13.61
CA VAL A 171 -7.63 4.28 -14.79
C VAL A 171 -8.39 5.34 -15.61
N LYS A 172 -9.16 6.22 -14.96
CA LYS A 172 -9.85 7.35 -15.63
C LYS A 172 -8.88 8.35 -16.28
N LYS A 173 -7.72 8.59 -15.67
CA LYS A 173 -6.70 9.47 -16.25
C LYS A 173 -6.04 8.84 -17.47
N LEU A 174 -5.72 7.56 -17.40
CA LEU A 174 -5.16 6.79 -18.52
C LEU A 174 -6.12 6.72 -19.71
N ALA A 175 -7.41 6.51 -19.46
CA ALA A 175 -8.44 6.51 -20.51
C ALA A 175 -8.53 7.85 -21.26
N LYS A 176 -8.19 8.97 -20.59
CA LYS A 176 -8.16 10.32 -21.20
C LYS A 176 -6.82 10.66 -21.83
N ASN A 177 -5.74 10.10 -21.33
CA ASN A 177 -4.38 10.39 -21.76
C ASN A 177 -3.49 9.16 -21.61
N ALA A 178 -3.23 8.46 -22.72
CA ALA A 178 -2.38 7.27 -22.75
C ALA A 178 -0.94 7.55 -22.27
N SER A 179 -0.46 8.79 -22.39
CA SER A 179 0.87 9.22 -21.93
C SER A 179 0.89 9.73 -20.49
N TYR A 180 -0.17 9.48 -19.71
CA TYR A 180 -0.30 10.01 -18.34
C TYR A 180 0.91 9.66 -17.47
N PHE A 181 1.34 8.41 -17.44
CA PHE A 181 2.50 8.00 -16.63
C PHE A 181 3.79 8.64 -17.12
N ASP A 182 4.01 8.70 -18.42
CA ASP A 182 5.20 9.35 -19.01
C ASP A 182 5.34 10.80 -18.55
N GLN A 183 4.24 11.54 -18.64
CA GLN A 183 4.19 12.95 -18.26
C GLN A 183 4.33 13.13 -16.74
N ALA A 184 3.61 12.33 -15.96
CA ALA A 184 3.61 12.43 -14.50
C ALA A 184 4.98 12.07 -13.90
N LEU A 185 5.63 11.01 -14.35
CA LEU A 185 6.95 10.61 -13.87
C LEU A 185 8.03 11.60 -14.32
N SER A 186 7.99 12.09 -15.56
CA SER A 186 8.93 13.10 -16.05
C SER A 186 8.78 14.41 -15.27
N ALA A 187 7.55 14.85 -15.00
CA ALA A 187 7.30 16.03 -14.18
C ALA A 187 7.77 15.85 -12.72
N ALA A 188 7.60 14.67 -12.14
CA ALA A 188 8.00 14.39 -10.77
C ALA A 188 9.54 14.48 -10.56
N ILE A 189 10.33 14.10 -11.57
CA ILE A 189 11.79 14.20 -11.53
C ILE A 189 12.23 15.66 -11.37
N GLU A 190 11.53 16.58 -12.02
CA GLU A 190 11.86 18.01 -12.04
C GLU A 190 11.17 18.80 -10.89
N ALA A 191 10.07 18.27 -10.35
CA ALA A 191 9.33 18.94 -9.28
C ALA A 191 10.12 19.04 -7.97
N ASP A 192 9.84 20.07 -7.17
CA ASP A 192 10.34 20.17 -5.82
C ASP A 192 9.60 19.22 -4.88
N LEU A 193 10.31 18.70 -3.88
CA LEU A 193 9.70 17.90 -2.82
C LEU A 193 8.98 18.83 -1.83
N SER A 194 7.76 18.53 -1.47
CA SER A 194 6.99 19.30 -0.47
C SER A 194 7.68 19.31 0.89
N ILE A 195 8.33 18.20 1.26
CA ILE A 195 9.22 18.08 2.40
C ILE A 195 10.55 17.55 1.85
N ASP A 196 11.56 18.42 1.76
CA ASP A 196 12.87 18.06 1.21
C ASP A 196 13.88 17.76 2.32
N CYS A 197 14.02 16.46 2.63
CA CYS A 197 15.07 15.94 3.49
C CYS A 197 16.21 15.27 2.71
N PHE A 198 16.38 15.59 1.42
CA PHE A 198 17.37 14.92 0.57
C PHE A 198 18.79 15.02 1.11
N ASN A 199 19.22 16.18 1.63
CA ASN A 199 20.55 16.33 2.17
C ASN A 199 20.79 15.43 3.40
N GLN A 200 19.78 15.23 4.24
CA GLN A 200 19.86 14.30 5.37
C GLN A 200 19.98 12.86 4.87
N PHE A 201 19.14 12.45 3.92
CA PHE A 201 19.21 11.12 3.31
C PHE A 201 20.57 10.90 2.63
N LYS A 202 21.07 11.90 1.90
CA LYS A 202 22.37 11.84 1.25
C LYS A 202 23.50 11.58 2.26
N ASN A 203 23.56 12.36 3.33
CA ASN A 203 24.61 12.23 4.37
C ASN A 203 24.49 10.91 5.15
N LEU A 204 23.26 10.47 5.47
CA LEU A 204 23.02 9.30 6.29
C LEU A 204 23.11 7.97 5.51
N VAL A 205 22.87 8.01 4.20
CA VAL A 205 22.77 6.80 3.36
C VAL A 205 23.76 6.86 2.21
N ILE A 206 23.65 7.85 1.30
CA ILE A 206 24.40 7.83 0.04
C ILE A 206 25.92 7.99 0.27
N ASP A 207 26.32 8.93 1.11
CA ASP A 207 27.73 9.28 1.37
C ASP A 207 28.27 8.63 2.66
N ALA A 208 27.43 7.88 3.37
CA ALA A 208 27.82 7.19 4.59
C ALA A 208 28.58 5.87 4.30
N SER A 209 29.29 5.37 5.33
CA SER A 209 29.81 4.00 5.35
C SER A 209 28.65 2.99 5.24
N PRO A 210 28.94 1.74 4.79
CA PRO A 210 27.91 0.70 4.68
C PRO A 210 27.05 0.53 5.93
N LYS A 211 25.74 0.41 5.73
CA LYS A 211 24.73 0.28 6.78
C LYS A 211 23.79 -0.88 6.50
N SER A 212 23.13 -1.34 7.56
CA SER A 212 21.92 -2.18 7.44
C SER A 212 20.69 -1.30 7.31
N ILE A 213 19.94 -1.49 6.23
CA ILE A 213 18.75 -0.71 5.88
C ILE A 213 17.57 -1.66 5.77
N VAL A 214 16.45 -1.31 6.43
CA VAL A 214 15.16 -1.98 6.23
C VAL A 214 14.34 -1.12 5.27
N TRP A 215 13.94 -1.71 4.15
CA TRP A 215 13.15 -1.03 3.11
C TRP A 215 11.76 -1.65 3.03
N LEU A 216 10.75 -0.84 3.29
CA LEU A 216 9.35 -1.27 3.24
C LEU A 216 8.81 -1.00 1.83
N VAL A 217 8.31 -2.04 1.17
CA VAL A 217 7.70 -1.94 -0.16
C VAL A 217 6.19 -2.10 -0.07
N ASP A 218 5.46 -1.42 -0.96
CA ASP A 218 4.00 -1.42 -0.96
C ASP A 218 3.41 -2.03 -2.24
N ASN A 219 3.28 -1.27 -3.32
CA ASN A 219 2.55 -1.66 -4.53
C ASN A 219 3.45 -2.27 -5.61
N ASP A 220 2.91 -3.18 -6.40
CA ASP A 220 3.64 -3.94 -7.42
C ASP A 220 4.30 -3.05 -8.51
N GLY A 221 3.65 -1.93 -8.89
CA GLY A 221 4.25 -0.95 -9.81
C GLY A 221 5.38 -0.15 -9.18
N GLU A 222 5.21 0.27 -7.95
CA GLU A 222 6.18 1.03 -7.16
C GLU A 222 7.45 0.21 -6.87
N VAL A 223 7.28 -1.05 -6.50
CA VAL A 223 8.38 -1.98 -6.17
C VAL A 223 9.45 -2.05 -7.26
N VAL A 224 9.10 -1.85 -8.52
CA VAL A 224 10.08 -1.83 -9.62
C VAL A 224 11.09 -0.69 -9.46
N PHE A 225 10.62 0.49 -9.07
CA PHE A 225 11.48 1.65 -8.82
C PHE A 225 12.26 1.51 -7.52
N ASP A 226 11.61 0.95 -6.49
CA ASP A 226 12.26 0.62 -5.21
C ASP A 226 13.45 -0.32 -5.43
N LEU A 227 13.22 -1.45 -6.08
CA LEU A 227 14.26 -2.44 -6.34
C LEU A 227 15.42 -1.86 -7.15
N TRP A 228 15.14 -1.00 -8.12
CA TRP A 228 16.17 -0.32 -8.87
C TRP A 228 17.03 0.60 -7.98
N LEU A 229 16.43 1.37 -7.07
CA LEU A 229 17.19 2.22 -6.15
C LEU A 229 17.94 1.38 -5.10
N ILE A 230 17.31 0.32 -4.57
CA ILE A 230 17.91 -0.64 -3.64
C ILE A 230 19.17 -1.25 -4.26
N GLU A 231 19.14 -1.64 -5.53
CA GLU A 231 20.31 -2.15 -6.24
C GLU A 231 21.46 -1.14 -6.23
N LYS A 232 21.18 0.14 -6.50
CA LYS A 232 22.19 1.22 -6.46
C LYS A 232 22.75 1.48 -5.07
N LEU A 233 21.95 1.29 -4.03
CA LEU A 233 22.41 1.37 -2.64
C LEU A 233 23.23 0.13 -2.25
N ALA A 234 22.85 -1.05 -2.71
CA ALA A 234 23.61 -2.27 -2.50
C ALA A 234 24.99 -2.23 -3.19
N GLU A 235 25.09 -1.63 -4.39
CA GLU A 235 26.36 -1.37 -5.08
C GLU A 235 27.32 -0.49 -4.24
N LYS A 236 26.78 0.32 -3.32
CA LYS A 236 27.56 1.11 -2.35
C LYS A 236 27.98 0.34 -1.10
N GLY A 237 27.62 -0.94 -1.02
CA GLY A 237 27.97 -1.83 0.08
C GLY A 237 26.94 -1.91 1.20
N HIS A 238 25.80 -1.23 1.09
CA HIS A 238 24.74 -1.35 2.09
C HIS A 238 24.12 -2.75 2.10
N HIS A 239 23.77 -3.25 3.29
CA HIS A 239 22.99 -4.46 3.47
C HIS A 239 21.51 -4.08 3.59
N ILE A 240 20.68 -4.52 2.63
CA ILE A 240 19.28 -4.09 2.56
C ILE A 240 18.35 -5.28 2.79
N THR A 241 17.47 -5.15 3.79
CA THR A 241 16.39 -6.08 4.05
C THR A 241 15.10 -5.50 3.48
N ILE A 242 14.50 -6.19 2.51
CA ILE A 242 13.23 -5.76 1.89
C ILE A 242 12.09 -6.44 2.63
N VAL A 243 11.12 -5.64 3.05
CA VAL A 243 9.91 -6.10 3.75
C VAL A 243 8.70 -5.75 2.90
N GLY A 244 7.94 -6.76 2.52
CA GLY A 244 6.71 -6.62 1.73
C GLY A 244 5.51 -7.25 2.42
N LYS A 245 4.33 -7.01 1.89
CA LYS A 245 3.10 -7.69 2.31
C LYS A 245 3.19 -9.18 1.94
N PRO A 246 2.79 -10.10 2.82
CA PRO A 246 2.95 -11.55 2.59
C PRO A 246 1.97 -12.10 1.55
N GLU A 247 0.86 -11.41 1.34
CA GLU A 247 -0.24 -11.82 0.46
C GLU A 247 -0.73 -10.63 -0.35
N ALA A 248 -1.50 -10.93 -1.41
CA ALA A 248 -2.23 -9.95 -2.16
C ALA A 248 -3.25 -9.26 -1.25
N ALA A 249 -2.98 -8.03 -0.87
CA ALA A 249 -3.88 -7.19 -0.10
C ALA A 249 -4.29 -5.99 -0.94
#